data_7d9b59a87c02872e0d103e775c222bad
#
_entry.id   7d9b59a87c02872e0d103e775c222bad
#
_cell.length_a   1.000
_cell.length_b   1.000
_cell.length_c   1.000
_cell.angle_alpha   90.00
_cell.angle_beta   90.00
_cell.angle_gamma   90.00
#
_symmetry.space_group_name_H-M   'P 1'
#
loop_
_entity.id
_entity.type
_entity.pdbx_description
1 polymer ?
#
loop_
_entity_poly.entity_id
_entity_poly.type
_entity_poly.pdbx_seq_one_letter_code
_entity_poly.pdbx_strand_id
1 'polypeptide(L)'
;MDPVVVTLPHRQGKAEATRRIKAGIEALSARYTAQLKIAEENWEGDRLRFRAAVLGQTITGAIDVSDDEVRTEVVLTWLMGHLVKPAEALIKREGELVLGGP
;
A
#
# COMPACT_ATOMS: atom_id res chain seq x y z
N MET A 1 -16.85 0.29 -8.40
CA MET A 1 -16.56 0.15 -6.96
C MET A 1 -15.58 1.22 -6.53
N ASP A 2 -15.84 1.85 -5.39
CA ASP A 2 -14.96 2.90 -4.88
C ASP A 2 -13.65 2.31 -4.38
N PRO A 3 -12.52 3.00 -4.61
CA PRO A 3 -11.24 2.51 -4.09
C PRO A 3 -11.18 2.62 -2.57
N VAL A 4 -10.35 1.76 -1.98
CA VAL A 4 -9.98 1.90 -0.56
C VAL A 4 -8.87 2.95 -0.51
N VAL A 5 -9.08 4.00 0.26
CA VAL A 5 -8.11 5.09 0.38
C VAL A 5 -7.72 5.25 1.85
N VAL A 6 -6.42 5.22 2.10
CA VAL A 6 -5.86 5.45 3.44
C VAL A 6 -4.79 6.52 3.33
N THR A 7 -4.92 7.59 4.11
CA THR A 7 -3.91 8.65 4.18
C THR A 7 -3.30 8.63 5.58
N LEU A 8 -1.99 8.55 5.64
CA LEU A 8 -1.25 8.49 6.91
C LEU A 8 -0.27 9.64 7.00
N PRO A 9 -0.26 10.38 8.11
CA PRO A 9 0.74 11.42 8.33
C PRO A 9 2.09 10.81 8.72
N HIS A 10 3.17 11.53 8.43
CA HIS A 10 4.50 11.17 8.90
C HIS A 10 5.35 12.42 9.08
N ARG A 11 6.50 12.24 9.72
CA ARG A 11 7.46 13.30 9.98
C ARG A 11 8.84 12.97 9.44
N GLN A 12 8.90 12.09 8.44
CA GLN A 12 10.18 11.57 7.94
C GLN A 12 10.74 12.36 6.78
N GLY A 13 9.91 13.20 6.13
CA GLY A 13 10.26 13.80 4.86
C GLY A 13 10.06 12.81 3.71
N LYS A 14 9.94 13.33 2.51
CA LYS A 14 9.59 12.53 1.33
C LYS A 14 10.60 11.43 1.03
N ALA A 15 11.88 11.73 1.05
CA ALA A 15 12.93 10.77 0.68
C ALA A 15 12.96 9.59 1.65
N GLU A 16 12.94 9.85 2.94
CA GLU A 16 12.96 8.78 3.94
C GLU A 16 11.66 7.98 3.92
N ALA A 17 10.52 8.65 3.77
CA ALA A 17 9.24 7.97 3.67
C ALA A 17 9.20 7.03 2.45
N THR A 18 9.72 7.49 1.31
CA THR A 18 9.80 6.67 0.09
C THR A 18 10.67 5.43 0.34
N ARG A 19 11.83 5.62 0.97
CA ARG A 19 12.73 4.52 1.29
C ARG A 19 12.04 3.48 2.19
N ARG A 20 11.33 3.96 3.20
CA ARG A 20 10.60 3.08 4.13
C ARG A 20 9.45 2.34 3.46
N ILE A 21 8.74 3.00 2.56
CA ILE A 21 7.65 2.37 1.80
C ILE A 21 8.20 1.25 0.92
N LYS A 22 9.32 1.49 0.22
CA LYS A 22 9.95 0.46 -0.61
C LYS A 22 10.34 -0.76 0.22
N ALA A 23 11.00 -0.53 1.33
CA ALA A 23 11.41 -1.61 2.24
C ALA A 23 10.20 -2.33 2.84
N GLY A 24 9.15 -1.59 3.18
CA GLY A 24 7.92 -2.14 3.74
C GLY A 24 7.18 -3.04 2.77
N ILE A 25 7.14 -2.67 1.49
CA ILE A 25 6.52 -3.49 0.45
C ILE A 25 7.25 -4.82 0.31
N GLU A 26 8.59 -4.79 0.31
CA GLU A 26 9.39 -6.01 0.24
C GLU A 26 9.13 -6.91 1.45
N ALA A 27 9.10 -6.33 2.65
CA ALA A 27 8.84 -7.08 3.87
C ALA A 27 7.44 -7.68 3.89
N LEU A 28 6.45 -6.93 3.43
CA LEU A 28 5.08 -7.40 3.35
C LEU A 28 4.95 -8.57 2.38
N SER A 29 5.56 -8.45 1.19
CA SER A 29 5.57 -9.50 0.19
C SER A 29 6.23 -10.77 0.71
N ALA A 30 7.30 -10.64 1.50
CA ALA A 30 8.00 -11.79 2.08
C ALA A 30 7.15 -12.47 3.15
N ARG A 31 6.40 -11.72 3.95
CA ARG A 31 5.55 -12.29 5.01
C ARG A 31 4.30 -12.98 4.46
N TYR A 32 3.75 -12.49 3.37
CA TYR A 32 2.46 -12.96 2.84
C TYR A 32 2.61 -13.59 1.46
N THR A 33 3.68 -14.38 1.25
CA THR A 33 3.98 -14.98 -0.06
C THR A 33 2.87 -15.90 -0.59
N ALA A 34 2.10 -16.53 0.30
CA ALA A 34 1.00 -17.41 -0.10
C ALA A 34 -0.25 -16.61 -0.51
N GLN A 35 -0.45 -15.42 0.03
CA GLN A 35 -1.66 -14.63 -0.17
C GLN A 35 -1.47 -13.45 -1.10
N LEU A 36 -0.25 -12.95 -1.22
CA LEU A 36 0.05 -11.72 -1.95
C LEU A 36 1.24 -11.91 -2.89
N LYS A 37 1.05 -11.57 -4.16
CA LYS A 37 2.15 -11.51 -5.13
C LYS A 37 2.08 -10.19 -5.86
N ILE A 38 3.16 -9.41 -5.79
CA ILE A 38 3.28 -8.16 -6.55
C ILE A 38 3.66 -8.53 -7.98
N ALA A 39 2.76 -8.29 -8.93
CA ALA A 39 2.99 -8.59 -10.34
C ALA A 39 3.71 -7.44 -11.06
N GLU A 40 3.40 -6.22 -10.69
CA GLU A 40 4.04 -5.03 -11.26
C GLU A 40 4.23 -3.98 -10.18
N GLU A 41 5.36 -3.30 -10.24
CA GLU A 41 5.69 -2.22 -9.33
C GLU A 41 6.44 -1.17 -10.14
N ASN A 42 5.81 -0.01 -10.36
CA ASN A 42 6.37 1.07 -11.16
C ASN A 42 6.40 2.37 -10.38
N TRP A 43 7.61 2.89 -10.16
CA TRP A 43 7.80 4.18 -9.52
C TRP A 43 7.97 5.27 -10.57
N GLU A 44 7.17 6.33 -10.47
CA GLU A 44 7.32 7.54 -11.26
C GLU A 44 7.44 8.70 -10.28
N GLY A 45 8.67 9.16 -10.02
CA GLY A 45 8.92 10.14 -8.98
C GLY A 45 8.49 9.61 -7.62
N ASP A 46 7.55 10.28 -7.00
CA ASP A 46 7.07 9.95 -5.66
C ASP A 46 5.78 9.13 -5.67
N ARG A 47 5.40 8.63 -6.82
CA ARG A 47 4.19 7.83 -6.97
C ARG A 47 4.54 6.42 -7.40
N LEU A 48 4.06 5.46 -6.64
CA LEU A 48 4.11 4.05 -6.99
C LEU A 48 2.78 3.64 -7.58
N ARG A 49 2.81 2.94 -8.71
CA ARG A 49 1.66 2.22 -9.24
C ARG A 49 1.98 0.74 -9.19
N PHE A 50 1.05 -0.05 -8.71
CA PHE A 50 1.28 -1.48 -8.60
C PHE A 50 0.06 -2.29 -9.00
N ARG A 51 0.34 -3.52 -9.41
CA ARG A 51 -0.65 -4.55 -9.63
C ARG A 51 -0.23 -5.78 -8.85
N ALA A 52 -1.16 -6.38 -8.13
CA ALA A 52 -0.87 -7.53 -7.28
C ALA A 52 -1.99 -8.55 -7.37
N ALA A 53 -1.65 -9.81 -7.10
CA ALA A 53 -2.62 -10.87 -6.92
C ALA A 53 -2.77 -11.11 -5.43
N VAL A 54 -4.02 -11.06 -4.96
CA VAL A 54 -4.36 -11.30 -3.56
C VAL A 54 -5.45 -12.35 -3.53
N LEU A 55 -5.15 -13.49 -2.92
CA LEU A 55 -6.10 -14.62 -2.83
C LEU A 55 -6.69 -15.01 -4.20
N GLY A 56 -5.85 -14.97 -5.23
CA GLY A 56 -6.26 -15.32 -6.60
C GLY A 56 -6.97 -14.21 -7.36
N GLN A 57 -7.14 -13.02 -6.76
CA GLN A 57 -7.78 -11.88 -7.41
C GLN A 57 -6.75 -10.81 -7.72
N THR A 58 -6.86 -10.19 -8.91
CA THR A 58 -5.99 -9.09 -9.28
C THR A 58 -6.52 -7.79 -8.70
N ILE A 59 -5.63 -7.08 -8.01
CA ILE A 59 -5.92 -5.74 -7.50
C ILE A 59 -4.91 -4.76 -8.09
N THR A 60 -5.30 -3.51 -8.17
CA THR A 60 -4.40 -2.43 -8.59
C THR A 60 -4.41 -1.36 -7.52
N GLY A 61 -3.35 -0.58 -7.49
CA GLY A 61 -3.27 0.50 -6.52
C GLY A 61 -2.20 1.50 -6.84
N ALA A 62 -2.16 2.53 -6.03
CA ALA A 62 -1.16 3.58 -6.11
C ALA A 62 -0.83 4.08 -4.71
N ILE A 63 0.43 4.46 -4.53
CA ILE A 63 0.89 5.09 -3.29
C ILE A 63 1.56 6.40 -3.67
N ASP A 64 1.05 7.51 -3.13
CA ASP A 64 1.62 8.83 -3.32
C ASP A 64 2.32 9.25 -2.05
N VAL A 65 3.61 9.56 -2.15
CA VAL A 65 4.42 9.99 -1.02
C VAL A 65 4.65 11.49 -1.10
N SER A 66 4.32 12.21 -0.04
CA SER A 66 4.63 13.63 0.08
C SER A 66 5.50 13.86 1.32
N ASP A 67 5.86 15.11 1.57
CA ASP A 67 6.76 15.43 2.69
C ASP A 67 6.18 15.06 4.05
N ASP A 68 4.87 15.10 4.21
CA ASP A 68 4.21 14.95 5.50
C ASP A 68 3.10 13.90 5.53
N GLU A 69 2.81 13.24 4.39
CA GLU A 69 1.81 12.17 4.39
C GLU A 69 2.03 11.18 3.26
N VAL A 70 1.43 10.00 3.40
CA VAL A 70 1.40 8.96 2.37
C VAL A 70 -0.06 8.60 2.13
N ARG A 71 -0.47 8.69 0.87
CA ARG A 71 -1.83 8.32 0.47
C ARG A 71 -1.77 7.02 -0.31
N THR A 72 -2.44 6.00 0.19
CA THR A 72 -2.55 4.70 -0.47
C THR A 72 -3.96 4.52 -0.99
N GLU A 73 -4.07 4.12 -2.25
CA GLU A 73 -5.33 3.85 -2.90
C GLU A 73 -5.28 2.47 -3.52
N VAL A 74 -6.26 1.61 -3.18
CA VAL A 74 -6.33 0.23 -3.66
C VAL A 74 -7.70 -0.01 -4.27
N VAL A 75 -7.72 -0.52 -5.49
CA VAL A 75 -8.96 -0.88 -6.17
C VAL A 75 -9.18 -2.38 -6.05
N LEU A 76 -10.22 -2.77 -5.34
CA LEU A 76 -10.61 -4.16 -5.18
C LEU A 76 -11.67 -4.52 -6.22
N THR A 77 -11.71 -5.81 -6.61
CA THR A 77 -12.79 -6.27 -7.47
C THR A 77 -14.10 -6.30 -6.68
N TRP A 78 -15.23 -6.30 -7.39
CA TRP A 78 -16.52 -6.38 -6.72
C TRP A 78 -16.68 -7.68 -5.88
N LEU A 79 -15.97 -8.74 -6.27
CA LEU A 79 -15.96 -10.00 -5.51
C LEU A 79 -15.31 -9.85 -4.13
N MET A 80 -14.48 -8.82 -3.97
CA MET A 80 -13.72 -8.57 -2.75
C MET A 80 -14.35 -7.46 -1.88
N GLY A 81 -15.60 -7.08 -2.16
CA GLY A 81 -16.26 -6.00 -1.41
C GLY A 81 -16.28 -6.22 0.11
N HIS A 82 -16.39 -7.47 0.54
CA HIS A 82 -16.36 -7.82 1.96
C HIS A 82 -14.98 -7.63 2.61
N LEU A 83 -13.94 -7.41 1.81
CA LEU A 83 -12.57 -7.21 2.29
C LEU A 83 -12.18 -5.74 2.39
N VAL A 84 -13.09 -4.80 2.06
CA VAL A 84 -12.79 -3.37 2.10
C VAL A 84 -12.31 -2.94 3.50
N LYS A 85 -13.04 -3.27 4.53
CA LYS A 85 -12.66 -2.88 5.90
C LYS A 85 -11.41 -3.60 6.40
N PRO A 86 -11.26 -4.92 6.22
CA PRO A 86 -9.99 -5.58 6.56
C PRO A 86 -8.79 -5.03 5.79
N ALA A 87 -8.96 -4.70 4.50
CA ALA A 87 -7.88 -4.12 3.69
C ALA A 87 -7.48 -2.74 4.22
N GLU A 88 -8.46 -1.90 4.51
CA GLU A 88 -8.23 -0.58 5.09
C GLU A 88 -7.47 -0.67 6.41
N ALA A 89 -7.89 -1.57 7.29
CA ALA A 89 -7.24 -1.78 8.58
C ALA A 89 -5.81 -2.29 8.43
N LEU A 90 -5.57 -3.19 7.49
CA LEU A 90 -4.25 -3.74 7.22
C LEU A 90 -3.31 -2.65 6.68
N ILE A 91 -3.77 -1.87 5.71
CA ILE A 91 -2.98 -0.79 5.12
C ILE A 91 -2.61 0.23 6.19
N LYS A 92 -3.55 0.60 7.02
CA LYS A 92 -3.32 1.56 8.10
C LYS A 92 -2.29 1.03 9.09
N ARG A 93 -2.45 -0.19 9.56
CA ARG A 93 -1.54 -0.81 10.53
C ARG A 93 -0.13 -0.95 9.98
N GLU A 94 0.01 -1.52 8.79
CA GLU A 94 1.32 -1.74 8.18
C GLU A 94 1.98 -0.43 7.81
N GLY A 95 1.19 0.55 7.33
CA GLY A 95 1.70 1.87 7.01
C GLY A 95 2.23 2.61 8.24
N GLU A 96 1.52 2.52 9.36
CA GLU A 96 1.96 3.13 10.60
C GLU A 96 3.27 2.52 11.11
N LEU A 97 3.40 1.19 11.00
CA LEU A 97 4.64 0.49 11.37
C LEU A 97 5.81 0.93 10.49
N VAL A 98 5.59 1.02 9.20
CA VAL A 98 6.62 1.41 8.22
C VAL A 98 7.08 2.85 8.45
N LEU A 99 6.14 3.74 8.70
CA LEU A 99 6.44 5.17 8.84
C LEU A 99 6.88 5.56 10.26
N GLY A 100 6.79 4.65 11.20
CA GLY A 100 7.18 4.91 12.58
C GLY A 100 6.14 5.65 13.40
N GLY A 101 4.93 5.76 12.86
CA GLY A 101 3.83 6.48 13.48
C GLY A 101 3.96 7.99 13.34
N PRO A 102 2.96 8.74 13.76
CA PRO A 102 2.95 10.20 13.71
C PRO A 102 3.92 10.81 14.72
#